data_cc33051c8c911c7ff63dc3f0fe10e56d
#
_entry.id   cc33051c8c911c7ff63dc3f0fe10e56d
#
_cell.length_a   1.000
_cell.length_b   1.000
_cell.length_c   1.000
_cell.angle_alpha   90.00
_cell.angle_beta   90.00
_cell.angle_gamma   90.00
#
_symmetry.space_group_name_H-M   'P 1'
#
loop_
_entity.id
_entity.type
_entity.pdbx_description
1 polymer ?
#
loop_
_entity_poly.entity_id
_entity_poly.type
_entity_poly.pdbx_seq_one_letter_code
_entity_poly.pdbx_strand_id
1 'polypeptide(L)' 'MLRKEEILERTNNGLSVFKHYIPGNWRIGRNFLNPLYEDNKASCNIYFDRRNGNYKMKDFGNDSYSGDCFFLVGQLK' A
#
# COMPACT_ATOMS: atom_id res chain seq x y z
N MET A 1 13.53 17.71 -7.50
CA MET A 1 12.49 16.67 -7.43
C MET A 1 13.11 15.36 -6.96
N LEU A 2 12.45 14.70 -6.00
CA LEU A 2 12.92 13.41 -5.51
C LEU A 2 12.57 12.30 -6.50
N ARG A 3 13.51 11.39 -6.72
CA ARG A 3 13.26 10.20 -7.51
C ARG A 3 12.46 9.19 -6.68
N LYS A 4 11.79 8.23 -7.35
CA LYS A 4 11.03 7.19 -6.65
C LYS A 4 11.92 6.41 -5.69
N GLU A 5 13.16 6.10 -6.08
CA GLU A 5 14.10 5.39 -5.25
C GLU A 5 14.43 6.16 -3.97
N GLU A 6 14.58 7.46 -4.06
CA GLU A 6 14.85 8.30 -2.89
C GLU A 6 13.65 8.35 -1.94
N ILE A 7 12.44 8.43 -2.49
CA ILE A 7 11.21 8.42 -1.69
C ILE A 7 11.07 7.07 -0.97
N LEU A 8 11.32 5.97 -1.68
CA LEU A 8 11.25 4.64 -1.08
C LEU A 8 12.28 4.48 0.04
N GLU A 9 13.50 4.95 -0.18
CA GLU A 9 14.56 4.88 0.82
C GLU A 9 14.19 5.64 2.11
N ARG A 10 13.61 6.84 1.95
CA ARG A 10 13.23 7.70 3.08
C ARG A 10 11.96 7.26 3.80
N THR A 11 11.16 6.41 3.17
CA THR A 11 9.87 5.97 3.69
C THR A 11 9.83 4.48 4.04
N ASN A 12 10.97 3.94 4.39
CA ASN A 12 11.11 2.52 4.75
C ASN A 12 10.55 1.62 3.64
N ASN A 13 11.05 1.82 2.41
CA ASN A 13 10.63 1.09 1.21
C ASN A 13 9.14 1.21 0.91
N GLY A 14 8.56 2.36 1.23
CA GLY A 14 7.17 2.67 0.96
C GLY A 14 6.22 2.42 2.13
N LEU A 15 6.66 1.73 3.18
CA LEU A 15 5.79 1.41 4.30
C LEU A 15 5.25 2.65 5.00
N SER A 16 6.09 3.67 5.20
CA SER A 16 5.66 4.92 5.84
C SER A 16 4.57 5.62 5.04
N VAL A 17 4.59 5.52 3.71
CA VAL A 17 3.55 6.08 2.86
C VAL A 17 2.23 5.36 3.11
N PHE A 18 2.24 4.03 3.12
CA PHE A 18 1.03 3.25 3.42
C PHE A 18 0.50 3.58 4.81
N LYS A 19 1.37 3.70 5.81
CA LYS A 19 0.98 4.06 7.18
C LYS A 19 0.33 5.43 7.26
N HIS A 20 0.78 6.37 6.44
CA HIS A 20 0.24 7.73 6.43
C HIS A 20 -1.15 7.79 5.80
N TYR A 21 -1.37 7.08 4.69
CA TYR A 21 -2.60 7.21 3.91
C TYR A 21 -3.68 6.17 4.24
N ILE A 22 -3.31 5.04 4.83
CA ILE A 22 -4.28 4.01 5.21
C ILE A 22 -4.60 4.16 6.70
N PRO A 23 -5.84 4.52 7.06
CA PRO A 23 -6.20 4.73 8.47
C PRO A 23 -6.35 3.43 9.24
N GLY A 24 -6.34 3.53 10.56
CA GLY A 24 -6.60 2.41 11.45
C GLY A 24 -5.33 1.68 11.87
N ASN A 25 -5.53 0.57 12.59
CA ASN A 25 -4.45 -0.22 13.18
C ASN A 25 -4.14 -1.48 12.37
N TRP A 26 -4.05 -1.34 11.06
CA TRP A 26 -3.74 -2.46 10.19
C TRP A 26 -2.27 -2.90 10.36
N ARG A 27 -2.00 -4.15 9.99
CA ARG A 27 -0.66 -4.73 10.09
C ARG A 27 -0.27 -5.43 8.79
N ILE A 28 1.04 -5.46 8.52
CA ILE A 28 1.59 -6.20 7.38
C ILE A 28 1.22 -7.67 7.53
N GLY A 29 0.80 -8.28 6.43
CA GLY A 29 0.43 -9.69 6.40
C GLY A 29 -0.97 -10.01 6.91
N ARG A 30 -1.72 -9.02 7.38
CA ARG A 30 -3.11 -9.18 7.79
C ARG A 30 -4.05 -8.39 6.90
N ASN A 31 -5.18 -8.99 6.55
CA ASN A 31 -6.16 -8.32 5.71
C ASN A 31 -6.84 -7.17 6.45
N PHE A 32 -7.11 -6.09 5.72
CA PHE A 32 -7.84 -4.94 6.24
C PHE A 32 -8.78 -4.41 5.14
N LEU A 33 -9.67 -3.50 5.52
CA LEU A 33 -10.60 -2.90 4.56
C LEU A 33 -9.87 -1.93 3.64
N ASN A 34 -10.12 -2.06 2.33
CA ASN A 34 -9.50 -1.19 1.33
C ASN A 34 -9.99 0.25 1.52
N PRO A 35 -9.09 1.24 1.71
CA PRO A 35 -9.49 2.63 1.92
C PRO A 35 -9.96 3.34 0.64
N LEU A 36 -9.81 2.72 -0.52
CA LEU A 36 -10.12 3.34 -1.82
C LEU A 36 -11.58 3.19 -2.23
N TYR A 37 -12.34 2.31 -1.58
CA TYR A 37 -13.77 2.13 -1.84
C TYR A 37 -14.46 1.56 -0.60
N GLU A 38 -15.79 1.62 -0.58
CA GLU A 38 -16.55 0.97 0.48
C GLU A 38 -16.46 -0.53 0.35
N ASP A 39 -15.99 -1.17 1.40
CA ASP A 39 -15.76 -2.60 1.44
C ASP A 39 -16.29 -3.16 2.76
N ASN A 40 -17.07 -4.23 2.66
CA ASN A 40 -17.64 -4.89 3.84
C ASN A 40 -16.79 -6.06 4.31
N LYS A 41 -15.76 -6.40 3.56
CA LYS A 41 -14.92 -7.56 3.85
C LYS A 41 -13.46 -7.19 3.72
N ALA A 42 -12.68 -7.48 4.76
CA ALA A 42 -11.25 -7.22 4.76
C ALA A 42 -10.55 -8.13 3.74
N SER A 43 -10.15 -7.57 2.61
CA SER A 43 -9.49 -8.30 1.53
C SER A 43 -8.20 -7.65 1.05
N CYS A 44 -7.83 -6.51 1.62
CA CYS A 44 -6.61 -5.79 1.25
C CYS A 44 -5.46 -6.17 2.17
N ASN A 45 -4.25 -6.24 1.63
CA ASN A 45 -3.07 -6.66 2.38
C ASN A 45 -1.86 -5.85 1.94
N ILE A 46 -0.95 -5.59 2.88
CA ILE A 46 0.35 -4.99 2.59
C ILE A 46 1.41 -6.07 2.80
N TYR A 47 2.29 -6.24 1.82
CA TYR A 47 3.35 -7.23 1.87
C TYR A 47 4.64 -6.65 1.31
N PHE A 48 5.77 -7.27 1.67
CA PHE A 48 7.09 -6.88 1.14
C PHE A 48 7.37 -7.66 -0.14
N ASP A 49 7.59 -6.93 -1.23
CA ASP A 49 7.96 -7.52 -2.52
C ASP A 49 9.47 -7.66 -2.60
N ARG A 50 9.96 -8.88 -2.49
CA ARG A 50 11.40 -9.16 -2.51
C ARG A 50 12.04 -8.86 -3.85
N ARG A 51 11.31 -8.94 -4.94
CA ARG A 51 11.84 -8.69 -6.29
C ARG A 51 12.20 -7.21 -6.46
N ASN A 52 11.35 -6.34 -5.97
CA ASN A 52 11.52 -4.90 -6.12
C ASN A 52 12.10 -4.24 -4.88
N GLY A 53 12.16 -4.95 -3.75
CA GLY A 53 12.70 -4.41 -2.51
C GLY A 53 11.84 -3.36 -1.86
N ASN A 54 10.53 -3.36 -2.11
CA ASN A 54 9.62 -2.40 -1.54
C ASN A 54 8.31 -3.05 -1.09
N TYR A 55 7.52 -2.32 -0.30
CA TYR A 55 6.20 -2.77 0.13
C TYR A 55 5.18 -2.50 -0.96
N LYS A 56 4.21 -3.40 -1.07
CA LYS A 56 3.10 -3.29 -2.02
C LYS A 56 1.80 -3.64 -1.33
N MET A 57 0.70 -3.13 -1.90
CA MET A 57 -0.64 -3.50 -1.46
C MET A 57 -1.29 -4.39 -2.52
N LYS A 58 -2.15 -5.29 -2.07
CA LYS A 58 -2.93 -6.15 -2.95
C LYS A 58 -4.32 -6.35 -2.33
N ASP A 59 -5.34 -6.17 -3.15
CA ASP A 59 -6.71 -6.46 -2.76
C ASP A 59 -7.12 -7.79 -3.39
N PHE A 60 -7.27 -8.82 -2.56
CA PHE A 60 -7.64 -10.15 -3.04
C PHE A 60 -9.07 -10.22 -3.57
N GLY A 61 -9.91 -9.25 -3.21
CA GLY A 61 -11.26 -9.16 -3.72
C GLY A 61 -11.37 -8.36 -5.02
N ASN A 62 -10.35 -7.59 -5.38
CA ASN A 62 -10.37 -6.77 -6.58
C ASN A 62 -8.95 -6.47 -7.05
N ASP A 63 -8.50 -7.18 -8.07
CA ASP A 63 -7.14 -7.06 -8.60
C ASP A 63 -6.80 -5.67 -9.15
N SER A 64 -7.81 -4.83 -9.43
CA SER A 64 -7.58 -3.46 -9.89
C SER A 64 -6.90 -2.59 -8.82
N TYR A 65 -7.00 -2.98 -7.57
CA TYR A 65 -6.40 -2.25 -6.44
C TYR A 65 -5.15 -2.96 -5.95
N SER A 66 -4.15 -3.02 -6.82
CA SER A 66 -2.86 -3.62 -6.49
C SER A 66 -1.72 -2.75 -7.00
N GLY A 67 -0.68 -2.58 -6.20
CA GLY A 67 0.47 -1.79 -6.59
C GLY A 67 1.30 -1.33 -5.41
N ASP A 68 2.23 -0.41 -5.68
CA ASP A 68 3.12 0.15 -4.66
C ASP A 68 2.49 1.39 -3.98
N CYS A 69 3.28 2.08 -3.15
CA CYS A 69 2.79 3.28 -2.47
C CYS A 69 2.44 4.41 -3.45
N PHE A 70 3.12 4.47 -4.57
CA PHE A 70 2.82 5.49 -5.60
C PHE A 70 1.46 5.23 -6.26
N PHE A 71 1.10 3.97 -6.43
CA PHE A 71 -0.23 3.59 -6.90
C PHE A 71 -1.30 4.11 -5.93
N LEU A 72 -1.13 3.86 -4.64
CA LEU A 72 -2.10 4.29 -3.63
C LEU A 72 -2.29 5.80 -3.63
N VAL A 73 -1.19 6.55 -3.61
CA VAL A 73 -1.24 8.02 -3.62
C VAL A 73 -1.93 8.52 -4.88
N GLY A 74 -1.64 7.91 -6.03
CA GLY A 74 -2.27 8.26 -7.30
C GLY A 74 -3.77 8.07 -7.29
N GLN A 75 -4.27 7.04 -6.60
CA GLN A 75 -5.71 6.77 -6.48
C GLN A 75 -6.41 7.76 -5.56
N LEU A 76 -5.69 8.33 -4.59
CA LEU A 76 -6.26 9.26 -3.61
C LEU A 76 -6.27 10.72 -4.09
N LYS A 77 -5.61 11.02 -5.19
CA LYS A 77 -5.52 12.39 -5.71
C LYS A 77 -6.36 12.64 -6.94
#